data_2bdf6b77aa1672be7f101999e736194b
#
_entry.id   2bdf6b77aa1672be7f101999e736194b
#
_cell.length_a   1.000
_cell.length_b   1.000
_cell.length_c   1.000
_cell.angle_alpha   90.00
_cell.angle_beta   90.00
_cell.angle_gamma   90.00
#
_symmetry.space_group_name_H-M   'P 1'
#
loop_
_entity.id
_entity.type
_entity.pdbx_description
1 polymer ?
#
loop_
_entity_poly.entity_id
_entity_poly.type
_entity_poly.pdbx_seq_one_letter_code
_entity_poly.pdbx_strand_id
1 'polypeptide(L)'
;DQTVAPRELSRFEQKNAFRIRAGMLPGRTKEQGLEVMEDLATRMLPPGYTVDYAGESRQLRQEGNTLLGVLGVSLAFVFMALAVQFNSFRDPLVVLLGSVPLALSGALMFTFLDLTTINIYSQVGFITLAGLISKNAILIVEFARQLQEDGRSKLEAIKLSAQTRLRPVLMTAGATIMGHLPLVLVTGPGAEARNSIGIVLVAGMAVGTLFTLFVLPSVYHLLAATHRPRPASSSEVASAQPA
;
A
#
# COMPACT_ATOMS: atom_id res chain seq x y z
N ASP A 1 -2.55 58.68 -17.09
CA ASP A 1 -2.17 57.54 -16.25
C ASP A 1 -2.99 56.30 -16.63
N GLN A 2 -2.36 55.35 -17.28
CA GLN A 2 -2.99 54.04 -17.54
C GLN A 2 -2.83 53.19 -16.28
N THR A 3 -3.88 53.09 -15.50
CA THR A 3 -3.93 52.16 -14.36
C THR A 3 -4.39 50.79 -14.83
N VAL A 4 -3.58 49.77 -14.57
CA VAL A 4 -3.92 48.37 -14.87
C VAL A 4 -4.83 47.89 -13.76
N ALA A 5 -6.09 47.65 -14.05
CA ALA A 5 -7.00 47.01 -13.12
C ALA A 5 -6.85 45.49 -13.21
N PRO A 6 -6.87 44.76 -12.11
CA PRO A 6 -6.84 43.28 -12.13
C PRO A 6 -8.10 42.75 -12.84
N ARG A 7 -7.90 41.81 -13.77
CA ARG A 7 -8.98 41.17 -14.55
C ARG A 7 -9.95 40.36 -13.70
N GLU A 8 -9.50 39.88 -12.58
CA GLU A 8 -10.24 39.01 -11.66
C GLU A 8 -9.87 39.36 -10.23
N LEU A 9 -10.87 39.65 -9.42
CA LEU A 9 -10.73 39.79 -7.97
C LEU A 9 -11.07 38.45 -7.33
N SER A 10 -10.07 37.61 -7.16
CA SER A 10 -10.29 36.32 -6.50
C SER A 10 -10.48 36.52 -4.99
N ARG A 11 -11.41 35.74 -4.44
CA ARG A 11 -11.65 35.68 -2.99
C ARG A 11 -11.39 34.25 -2.50
N PHE A 12 -10.78 34.15 -1.34
CA PHE A 12 -10.57 32.90 -0.63
C PHE A 12 -10.96 33.12 0.84
N GLU A 13 -11.83 32.26 1.37
CA GLU A 13 -12.38 32.35 2.73
C GLU A 13 -12.93 33.76 3.06
N GLN A 14 -13.71 34.31 2.13
CA GLN A 14 -14.34 35.64 2.21
C GLN A 14 -13.36 36.84 2.25
N LYS A 15 -12.06 36.60 2.14
CA LYS A 15 -11.02 37.65 2.04
C LYS A 15 -10.57 37.82 0.58
N ASN A 16 -10.14 39.01 0.25
CA ASN A 16 -9.49 39.22 -1.03
C ASN A 16 -8.18 38.47 -1.07
N ALA A 17 -7.96 37.67 -2.12
CA ALA A 17 -6.80 36.81 -2.23
C ALA A 17 -6.17 36.90 -3.61
N PHE A 18 -4.88 36.71 -3.71
CA PHE A 18 -4.20 36.42 -4.96
C PHE A 18 -3.63 34.99 -4.86
N ARG A 19 -3.64 34.31 -5.98
CA ARG A 19 -3.20 32.92 -6.06
C ARG A 19 -1.89 32.81 -6.82
N ILE A 20 -0.89 32.25 -6.18
CA ILE A 20 0.38 31.92 -6.81
C ILE A 20 0.32 30.43 -7.21
N ARG A 21 0.61 30.15 -8.47
CA ARG A 21 0.75 28.78 -8.99
C ARG A 21 2.17 28.61 -9.50
N ALA A 22 2.82 27.53 -9.08
CA ALA A 22 4.17 27.21 -9.51
C ALA A 22 4.26 25.72 -9.88
N GLY A 23 5.07 25.39 -10.87
CA GLY A 23 5.47 24.03 -11.18
C GLY A 23 6.80 23.72 -10.53
N MET A 24 7.02 22.45 -10.19
CA MET A 24 8.30 22.01 -9.65
C MET A 24 9.28 21.66 -10.77
N LEU A 25 10.56 21.94 -10.53
CA LEU A 25 11.65 21.48 -11.37
C LEU A 25 11.89 19.97 -11.14
N PRO A 26 12.35 19.24 -12.18
CA PRO A 26 12.75 17.84 -12.00
C PRO A 26 13.74 17.66 -10.84
N GLY A 27 13.53 16.67 -10.01
CA GLY A 27 14.38 16.36 -8.84
C GLY A 27 14.07 17.18 -7.57
N ARG A 28 13.00 17.98 -7.55
CA ARG A 28 12.53 18.67 -6.34
C ARG A 28 11.13 18.20 -5.95
N THR A 29 10.92 18.01 -4.64
CA THR A 29 9.61 17.63 -4.12
C THR A 29 8.69 18.83 -3.96
N LYS A 30 7.36 18.61 -4.05
CA LYS A 30 6.35 19.65 -3.81
C LYS A 30 6.49 20.25 -2.41
N GLU A 31 6.91 19.46 -1.44
CA GLU A 31 7.15 19.89 -0.05
C GLU A 31 8.27 20.92 0.05
N GLN A 32 9.41 20.66 -0.59
CA GLN A 32 10.53 21.61 -0.65
C GLN A 32 10.12 22.92 -1.32
N GLY A 33 9.29 22.83 -2.38
CA GLY A 33 8.77 24.03 -3.04
C GLY A 33 7.85 24.86 -2.14
N LEU A 34 7.01 24.21 -1.35
CA LEU A 34 6.15 24.89 -0.37
C LEU A 34 6.95 25.56 0.73
N GLU A 35 7.97 24.89 1.28
CA GLU A 35 8.86 25.48 2.30
C GLU A 35 9.54 26.76 1.80
N VAL A 36 10.05 26.75 0.56
CA VAL A 36 10.66 27.93 -0.04
C VAL A 36 9.62 29.05 -0.19
N MET A 37 8.40 28.73 -0.62
CA MET A 37 7.34 29.71 -0.78
C MET A 37 6.88 30.30 0.57
N GLU A 38 6.83 29.49 1.62
CA GLU A 38 6.50 29.92 2.98
C GLU A 38 7.57 30.85 3.56
N ASP A 39 8.85 30.49 3.37
CA ASP A 39 9.96 31.33 3.80
C ASP A 39 9.96 32.70 3.08
N LEU A 40 9.75 32.68 1.75
CA LEU A 40 9.61 33.91 0.98
C LEU A 40 8.39 34.74 1.42
N ALA A 41 7.27 34.09 1.65
CA ALA A 41 6.06 34.77 2.12
C ALA A 41 6.28 35.42 3.50
N THR A 42 6.93 34.73 4.41
CA THR A 42 7.24 35.26 5.75
C THR A 42 8.17 36.49 5.69
N ARG A 43 9.09 36.52 4.72
CA ARG A 43 10.05 37.62 4.56
C ARG A 43 9.50 38.82 3.79
N MET A 44 8.60 38.56 2.81
CA MET A 44 8.20 39.60 1.84
C MET A 44 6.79 40.16 2.09
N LEU A 45 5.90 39.43 2.77
CA LEU A 45 4.54 39.89 2.99
C LEU A 45 4.46 40.93 4.11
N PRO A 46 3.77 42.05 3.90
CA PRO A 46 3.49 43.03 4.93
C PRO A 46 2.60 42.47 6.06
N PRO A 47 2.62 43.04 7.25
CA PRO A 47 1.72 42.66 8.33
C PRO A 47 0.25 42.80 7.90
N GLY A 48 -0.56 41.77 8.20
CA GLY A 48 -1.98 41.71 7.83
C GLY A 48 -2.30 40.74 6.68
N TYR A 49 -1.29 40.22 5.99
CA TYR A 49 -1.48 39.14 5.03
C TYR A 49 -1.38 37.79 5.71
N THR A 50 -2.24 36.87 5.29
CA THR A 50 -2.22 35.47 5.75
C THR A 50 -1.97 34.55 4.56
N VAL A 51 -1.10 33.57 4.73
CA VAL A 51 -0.85 32.54 3.73
C VAL A 51 -1.79 31.37 3.99
N ASP A 52 -2.44 30.89 2.96
CA ASP A 52 -3.24 29.67 2.98
C ASP A 52 -3.00 28.82 1.73
N TYR A 53 -3.39 27.57 1.77
CA TYR A 53 -3.09 26.60 0.74
C TYR A 53 -4.36 26.20 0.00
N ALA A 54 -4.24 25.89 -1.30
CA ALA A 54 -5.34 25.40 -2.10
C ALA A 54 -4.93 24.15 -2.90
N GLY A 55 -5.90 23.27 -3.18
CA GLY A 55 -5.67 22.06 -3.96
C GLY A 55 -4.71 21.09 -3.26
N GLU A 56 -3.78 20.50 -4.00
CA GLU A 56 -2.81 19.51 -3.52
C GLU A 56 -1.89 20.04 -2.41
N SER A 57 -1.54 21.33 -2.43
CA SER A 57 -0.71 21.93 -1.39
C SER A 57 -1.41 21.94 -0.04
N ARG A 58 -2.73 22.15 -0.02
CA ARG A 58 -3.54 22.07 1.20
C ARG A 58 -3.56 20.66 1.75
N GLN A 59 -3.79 19.67 0.89
CA GLN A 59 -3.78 18.27 1.28
C GLN A 59 -2.42 17.86 1.84
N LEU A 60 -1.33 18.27 1.20
CA LEU A 60 0.03 17.95 1.65
C LEU A 60 0.31 18.50 3.06
N ARG A 61 -0.12 19.75 3.35
CA ARG A 61 0.08 20.36 4.66
C ARG A 61 -0.85 19.82 5.74
N GLN A 62 -2.10 19.51 5.41
CA GLN A 62 -3.09 19.02 6.36
C GLN A 62 -3.00 17.51 6.60
N GLU A 63 -2.66 16.73 5.59
CA GLU A 63 -2.79 15.27 5.63
C GLU A 63 -1.44 14.54 5.50
N GLY A 64 -0.35 15.22 5.11
CA GLY A 64 0.91 14.58 4.77
C GLY A 64 1.48 13.62 5.82
N ASN A 65 1.41 13.97 7.10
CA ASN A 65 1.87 13.11 8.20
C ASN A 65 0.79 12.14 8.72
N THR A 66 -0.47 12.46 8.48
CA THR A 66 -1.60 11.66 8.97
C THR A 66 -1.69 10.31 8.26
N LEU A 67 -1.35 10.27 6.97
CA LEU A 67 -1.44 9.05 6.15
C LEU A 67 -0.45 7.96 6.59
N LEU A 68 0.72 8.32 7.11
CA LEU A 68 1.64 7.34 7.69
C LEU A 68 1.04 6.69 8.94
N GLY A 69 0.38 7.49 9.77
CA GLY A 69 -0.39 6.99 10.92
C GLY A 69 -1.53 6.06 10.49
N VAL A 70 -2.27 6.44 9.45
CA VAL A 70 -3.34 5.61 8.87
C VAL A 70 -2.80 4.29 8.34
N LEU A 71 -1.64 4.29 7.68
CA LEU A 71 -0.99 3.05 7.24
C LEU A 71 -0.67 2.13 8.44
N GLY A 72 -0.11 2.67 9.51
CA GLY A 72 0.18 1.92 10.73
C GLY A 72 -1.09 1.33 11.36
N VAL A 73 -2.15 2.12 11.51
CA VAL A 73 -3.44 1.67 12.04
C VAL A 73 -4.06 0.62 11.11
N SER A 74 -4.01 0.80 9.80
CA SER A 74 -4.52 -0.18 8.83
C SER A 74 -3.81 -1.52 8.95
N LEU A 75 -2.47 -1.52 9.05
CA LEU A 75 -1.68 -2.73 9.26
C LEU A 75 -2.00 -3.40 10.60
N ALA A 76 -2.19 -2.62 11.68
CA ALA A 76 -2.60 -3.15 12.98
C ALA A 76 -3.99 -3.79 12.90
N PHE A 77 -4.91 -3.20 12.16
CA PHE A 77 -6.26 -3.76 11.96
C PHE A 77 -6.23 -5.07 11.17
N VAL A 78 -5.43 -5.12 10.08
CA VAL A 78 -5.20 -6.35 9.30
C VAL A 78 -4.56 -7.41 10.18
N PHE A 79 -3.55 -7.06 10.97
CA PHE A 79 -2.92 -7.98 11.91
C PHE A 79 -3.92 -8.55 12.92
N MET A 80 -4.75 -7.69 13.51
CA MET A 80 -5.78 -8.12 14.49
C MET A 80 -6.80 -9.07 13.85
N ALA A 81 -7.31 -8.73 12.67
CA ALA A 81 -8.25 -9.57 11.94
C ALA A 81 -7.66 -10.95 11.61
N LEU A 82 -6.40 -10.98 11.17
CA LEU A 82 -5.68 -12.23 10.91
C LEU A 82 -5.40 -13.01 12.19
N ALA A 83 -5.07 -12.36 13.30
CA ALA A 83 -4.83 -13.00 14.58
C ALA A 83 -6.08 -13.76 15.07
N VAL A 84 -7.26 -13.15 14.89
CA VAL A 84 -8.54 -13.80 15.17
C VAL A 84 -8.79 -14.98 14.22
N GLN A 85 -8.55 -14.81 12.92
CA GLN A 85 -8.78 -15.85 11.91
C GLN A 85 -7.88 -17.07 12.10
N PHE A 86 -6.58 -16.83 12.35
CA PHE A 86 -5.61 -17.91 12.54
C PHE A 86 -5.56 -18.44 13.97
N ASN A 87 -6.23 -17.81 14.92
CA ASN A 87 -6.11 -18.10 16.35
C ASN A 87 -4.63 -18.21 16.80
N SER A 88 -3.80 -17.33 16.26
CA SER A 88 -2.34 -17.31 16.45
C SER A 88 -1.84 -15.88 16.24
N PHE A 89 -0.83 -15.46 17.00
CA PHE A 89 -0.15 -14.17 16.77
C PHE A 89 1.05 -14.30 15.83
N ARG A 90 1.59 -15.51 15.65
CA ARG A 90 2.78 -15.74 14.82
C ARG A 90 2.46 -15.79 13.35
N ASP A 91 1.36 -16.42 12.95
CA ASP A 91 0.99 -16.59 11.55
C ASP A 91 0.65 -15.24 10.87
N PRO A 92 -0.11 -14.30 11.48
CA PRO A 92 -0.28 -12.95 10.95
C PRO A 92 1.03 -12.19 10.78
N LEU A 93 1.95 -12.34 11.73
CA LEU A 93 3.26 -11.70 11.66
C LEU A 93 4.06 -12.21 10.45
N VAL A 94 4.04 -13.51 10.20
CA VAL A 94 4.67 -14.13 9.02
C VAL A 94 4.07 -13.61 7.72
N VAL A 95 2.73 -13.51 7.66
CA VAL A 95 2.02 -12.97 6.50
C VAL A 95 2.45 -11.53 6.21
N LEU A 96 2.39 -10.66 7.22
CA LEU A 96 2.69 -9.25 7.05
C LEU A 96 4.17 -8.99 6.77
N LEU A 97 5.08 -9.61 7.53
CA LEU A 97 6.52 -9.45 7.32
C LEU A 97 7.01 -10.10 6.01
N GLY A 98 6.40 -11.19 5.59
CA GLY A 98 6.76 -11.89 4.37
C GLY A 98 6.20 -11.27 3.08
N SER A 99 5.28 -10.31 3.17
CA SER A 99 4.64 -9.74 1.99
C SER A 99 4.69 -8.22 1.90
N VAL A 100 4.29 -7.50 2.96
CA VAL A 100 4.09 -6.05 2.91
C VAL A 100 5.39 -5.27 2.66
N PRO A 101 6.51 -5.50 3.39
CA PRO A 101 7.74 -4.76 3.16
C PRO A 101 8.30 -4.97 1.75
N LEU A 102 8.15 -6.17 1.21
CA LEU A 102 8.61 -6.50 -0.14
C LEU A 102 7.78 -5.81 -1.23
N ALA A 103 6.47 -5.72 -1.04
CA ALA A 103 5.60 -5.00 -1.95
C ALA A 103 5.86 -3.49 -1.89
N LEU A 104 6.02 -2.94 -0.69
CA LEU A 104 6.36 -1.53 -0.51
C LEU A 104 7.73 -1.20 -1.11
N SER A 105 8.74 -2.04 -0.93
CA SER A 105 10.05 -1.84 -1.56
C SER A 105 9.97 -1.87 -3.09
N GLY A 106 9.14 -2.76 -3.65
CA GLY A 106 8.87 -2.80 -5.07
C GLY A 106 8.24 -1.51 -5.60
N ALA A 107 7.25 -0.99 -4.90
CA ALA A 107 6.62 0.28 -5.28
C ALA A 107 7.56 1.48 -5.10
N LEU A 108 8.34 1.52 -4.01
CA LEU A 108 9.34 2.57 -3.76
C LEU A 108 10.48 2.55 -4.78
N MET A 109 10.85 1.39 -5.32
CA MET A 109 11.85 1.30 -6.39
C MET A 109 11.43 2.12 -7.63
N PHE A 110 10.15 2.09 -8.00
CA PHE A 110 9.64 2.87 -9.13
C PHE A 110 9.52 4.37 -8.81
N THR A 111 9.33 4.71 -7.54
CA THR A 111 9.43 6.10 -7.08
C THR A 111 10.88 6.61 -7.15
N PHE A 112 11.84 5.76 -6.79
CA PHE A 112 13.28 6.08 -6.89
C PHE A 112 13.75 6.25 -8.34
N LEU A 113 13.10 5.56 -9.30
CA LEU A 113 13.36 5.71 -10.74
C LEU A 113 12.66 6.94 -11.36
N ASP A 114 12.14 7.87 -10.56
CA ASP A 114 11.43 9.08 -10.98
C ASP A 114 10.19 8.85 -11.86
N LEU A 115 9.63 7.62 -11.84
CA LEU A 115 8.39 7.31 -12.56
C LEU A 115 7.14 7.83 -11.84
N THR A 116 7.24 8.06 -10.54
CA THR A 116 6.19 8.69 -9.73
C THR A 116 6.82 9.46 -8.57
N THR A 117 6.10 10.44 -8.04
CA THR A 117 6.52 11.21 -6.86
C THR A 117 5.80 10.72 -5.61
N ILE A 118 6.44 10.89 -4.44
CA ILE A 118 5.76 10.67 -3.17
C ILE A 118 4.80 11.82 -2.95
N ASN A 119 3.51 11.53 -3.08
CA ASN A 119 2.41 12.44 -2.85
C ASN A 119 1.30 11.72 -2.08
N ILE A 120 0.23 12.43 -1.73
CA ILE A 120 -0.90 11.85 -1.00
C ILE A 120 -1.50 10.65 -1.73
N TYR A 121 -1.57 10.72 -3.06
CA TYR A 121 -2.14 9.66 -3.89
C TYR A 121 -1.27 8.41 -3.90
N SER A 122 0.05 8.55 -3.97
CA SER A 122 0.97 7.42 -3.84
C SER A 122 0.91 6.79 -2.44
N GLN A 123 0.72 7.59 -1.38
CA GLN A 123 0.53 7.09 -0.01
C GLN A 123 -0.76 6.27 0.13
N VAL A 124 -1.88 6.72 -0.45
CA VAL A 124 -3.12 5.94 -0.55
C VAL A 124 -2.87 4.65 -1.33
N GLY A 125 -2.06 4.72 -2.40
CA GLY A 125 -1.61 3.57 -3.17
C GLY A 125 -0.85 2.55 -2.29
N PHE A 126 0.04 2.98 -1.41
CA PHE A 126 0.77 2.10 -0.49
C PHE A 126 -0.16 1.39 0.51
N ILE A 127 -1.15 2.11 1.08
CA ILE A 127 -2.14 1.51 1.98
C ILE A 127 -2.95 0.43 1.25
N THR A 128 -3.42 0.75 0.05
CA THR A 128 -4.18 -0.19 -0.78
C THR A 128 -3.34 -1.39 -1.19
N LEU A 129 -2.08 -1.17 -1.58
CA LEU A 129 -1.12 -2.22 -1.94
C LEU A 129 -0.89 -3.19 -0.78
N ALA A 130 -0.70 -2.68 0.43
CA ALA A 130 -0.51 -3.51 1.62
C ALA A 130 -1.69 -4.47 1.84
N GLY A 131 -2.93 -4.00 1.66
CA GLY A 131 -4.12 -4.84 1.73
C GLY A 131 -4.21 -5.89 0.62
N LEU A 132 -3.91 -5.49 -0.62
CA LEU A 132 -3.98 -6.38 -1.77
C LEU A 132 -2.93 -7.51 -1.72
N ILE A 133 -1.70 -7.19 -1.34
CA ILE A 133 -0.62 -8.19 -1.30
C ILE A 133 -0.78 -9.16 -0.13
N SER A 134 -1.27 -8.68 1.02
CA SER A 134 -1.54 -9.52 2.18
C SER A 134 -2.51 -10.65 1.86
N LYS A 135 -3.53 -10.40 1.02
CA LYS A 135 -4.46 -11.43 0.56
C LYS A 135 -3.77 -12.61 -0.11
N ASN A 136 -2.76 -12.35 -0.95
CA ASN A 136 -2.03 -13.42 -1.63
C ASN A 136 -1.21 -14.26 -0.65
N ALA A 137 -0.58 -13.61 0.33
CA ALA A 137 0.19 -14.28 1.38
C ALA A 137 -0.72 -15.11 2.30
N ILE A 138 -1.90 -14.60 2.67
CA ILE A 138 -2.90 -15.30 3.48
C ILE A 138 -3.27 -16.63 2.84
N LEU A 139 -3.56 -16.66 1.55
CA LEU A 139 -3.97 -17.87 0.83
C LEU A 139 -2.91 -18.98 0.87
N ILE A 140 -1.63 -18.61 0.85
CA ILE A 140 -0.51 -19.56 0.91
C ILE A 140 -0.34 -20.09 2.36
N VAL A 141 -0.35 -19.18 3.33
CA VAL A 141 -0.13 -19.53 4.76
C VAL A 141 -1.28 -20.36 5.29
N GLU A 142 -2.52 -19.99 4.99
CA GLU A 142 -3.72 -20.74 5.40
C GLU A 142 -3.70 -22.17 4.87
N PHE A 143 -3.38 -22.35 3.60
CA PHE A 143 -3.29 -23.67 3.01
C PHE A 143 -2.12 -24.49 3.56
N ALA A 144 -0.98 -23.86 3.86
CA ALA A 144 0.14 -24.51 4.52
C ALA A 144 -0.22 -24.98 5.95
N ARG A 145 -1.02 -24.18 6.67
CA ARG A 145 -1.54 -24.55 7.98
C ARG A 145 -2.46 -25.75 7.90
N GLN A 146 -3.41 -25.77 6.98
CA GLN A 146 -4.32 -26.90 6.76
C GLN A 146 -3.53 -28.19 6.50
N LEU A 147 -2.50 -28.13 5.65
CA LEU A 147 -1.65 -29.28 5.37
C LEU A 147 -0.85 -29.77 6.61
N GLN A 148 -0.49 -28.88 7.54
CA GLN A 148 0.13 -29.29 8.79
C GLN A 148 -0.89 -29.97 9.74
N GLU A 149 -2.12 -29.46 9.80
CA GLU A 149 -3.22 -30.06 10.56
C GLU A 149 -3.56 -31.46 10.02
N ASP A 150 -3.37 -31.70 8.70
CA ASP A 150 -3.47 -33.03 8.05
C ASP A 150 -2.25 -33.96 8.32
N GLY A 151 -1.30 -33.51 9.13
CA GLY A 151 -0.17 -34.30 9.56
C GLY A 151 1.10 -34.20 8.72
N ARG A 152 1.18 -33.29 7.77
CA ARG A 152 2.39 -33.07 6.99
C ARG A 152 3.43 -32.24 7.77
N SER A 153 4.70 -32.47 7.44
CA SER A 153 5.78 -31.69 8.04
C SER A 153 5.70 -30.22 7.58
N LYS A 154 6.17 -29.27 8.42
CA LYS A 154 6.14 -27.82 8.15
C LYS A 154 6.75 -27.47 6.79
N LEU A 155 7.89 -28.10 6.45
CA LEU A 155 8.59 -27.85 5.20
C LEU A 155 7.83 -28.38 3.98
N GLU A 156 7.26 -29.58 4.09
CA GLU A 156 6.44 -30.15 3.00
C GLU A 156 5.15 -29.38 2.83
N ALA A 157 4.50 -29.00 3.91
CA ALA A 157 3.26 -28.23 3.90
C ALA A 157 3.44 -26.89 3.16
N ILE A 158 4.49 -26.12 3.46
CA ILE A 158 4.70 -24.83 2.79
C ILE A 158 5.12 -24.98 1.33
N LYS A 159 5.95 -25.98 1.00
CA LYS A 159 6.32 -26.26 -0.40
C LYS A 159 5.11 -26.64 -1.23
N LEU A 160 4.29 -27.56 -0.74
CA LEU A 160 3.09 -28.03 -1.43
C LEU A 160 2.07 -26.88 -1.55
N SER A 161 1.91 -26.07 -0.49
CA SER A 161 1.06 -24.89 -0.51
C SER A 161 1.49 -23.90 -1.59
N ALA A 162 2.76 -23.54 -1.63
CA ALA A 162 3.29 -22.62 -2.62
C ALA A 162 3.08 -23.14 -4.05
N GLN A 163 3.32 -24.43 -4.30
CA GLN A 163 3.10 -25.05 -5.61
C GLN A 163 1.62 -25.06 -6.01
N THR A 164 0.73 -25.46 -5.13
CA THR A 164 -0.70 -25.57 -5.39
C THR A 164 -1.34 -24.19 -5.59
N ARG A 165 -0.91 -23.20 -4.81
CA ARG A 165 -1.46 -21.83 -4.85
C ARG A 165 -0.76 -20.92 -5.86
N LEU A 166 0.32 -21.36 -6.49
CA LEU A 166 1.06 -20.56 -7.48
C LEU A 166 0.15 -20.04 -8.59
N ARG A 167 -0.60 -20.94 -9.24
CA ARG A 167 -1.47 -20.59 -10.37
C ARG A 167 -2.60 -19.64 -9.96
N PRO A 168 -3.41 -19.89 -8.90
CA PRO A 168 -4.42 -18.95 -8.44
C PRO A 168 -3.88 -17.58 -8.06
N VAL A 169 -2.74 -17.53 -7.35
CA VAL A 169 -2.11 -16.26 -6.94
C VAL A 169 -1.65 -15.46 -8.17
N LEU A 170 -0.98 -16.10 -9.14
CA LEU A 170 -0.56 -15.43 -10.38
C LEU A 170 -1.75 -14.94 -11.20
N MET A 171 -2.84 -15.72 -11.29
CA MET A 171 -4.04 -15.29 -12.00
C MET A 171 -4.68 -14.07 -11.35
N THR A 172 -4.83 -14.07 -10.02
CA THR A 172 -5.44 -12.93 -9.30
C THR A 172 -4.54 -11.71 -9.32
N ALA A 173 -3.23 -11.86 -9.16
CA ALA A 173 -2.27 -10.77 -9.27
C ALA A 173 -2.26 -10.18 -10.69
N GLY A 174 -2.22 -11.03 -11.72
CA GLY A 174 -2.28 -10.60 -13.11
C GLY A 174 -3.58 -9.84 -13.43
N ALA A 175 -4.73 -10.35 -12.99
CA ALA A 175 -6.02 -9.68 -13.16
C ALA A 175 -6.05 -8.31 -12.44
N THR A 176 -5.48 -8.23 -11.23
CA THR A 176 -5.39 -6.98 -10.48
C THR A 176 -4.46 -5.97 -11.17
N ILE A 177 -3.29 -6.41 -11.64
CA ILE A 177 -2.35 -5.56 -12.38
C ILE A 177 -3.01 -5.01 -13.64
N MET A 178 -3.65 -5.88 -14.45
CA MET A 178 -4.35 -5.47 -15.66
C MET A 178 -5.51 -4.52 -15.38
N GLY A 179 -6.24 -4.75 -14.29
CA GLY A 179 -7.33 -3.86 -13.84
C GLY A 179 -6.88 -2.45 -13.45
N HIS A 180 -5.64 -2.31 -12.96
CA HIS A 180 -5.06 -1.00 -12.60
C HIS A 180 -4.25 -0.36 -13.73
N LEU A 181 -3.93 -1.08 -14.80
CA LEU A 181 -3.18 -0.55 -15.96
C LEU A 181 -3.81 0.72 -16.58
N PRO A 182 -5.14 0.82 -16.73
CA PRO A 182 -5.76 2.06 -17.22
C PRO A 182 -5.44 3.30 -16.39
N LEU A 183 -5.22 3.15 -15.05
CA LEU A 183 -4.83 4.28 -14.19
C LEU A 183 -3.43 4.80 -14.53
N VAL A 184 -2.53 3.91 -14.95
CA VAL A 184 -1.16 4.27 -15.36
C VAL A 184 -1.15 5.00 -16.70
N LEU A 185 -2.08 4.66 -17.59
CA LEU A 185 -2.12 5.18 -18.96
C LEU A 185 -3.00 6.43 -19.13
N VAL A 186 -3.69 6.85 -18.08
CA VAL A 186 -4.60 8.00 -18.13
C VAL A 186 -3.84 9.30 -18.42
N THR A 187 -4.40 10.12 -19.31
CA THR A 187 -3.92 11.46 -19.66
C THR A 187 -5.01 12.51 -19.45
N GLY A 188 -4.63 13.78 -19.29
CA GLY A 188 -5.56 14.88 -19.13
C GLY A 188 -5.71 15.37 -17.67
N PRO A 189 -6.74 16.18 -17.37
CA PRO A 189 -6.92 16.76 -16.05
C PRO A 189 -7.04 15.71 -14.95
N GLY A 190 -6.24 15.83 -13.89
CA GLY A 190 -6.19 14.86 -12.78
C GLY A 190 -5.50 13.53 -13.10
N ALA A 191 -4.79 13.43 -14.23
CA ALA A 191 -4.02 12.25 -14.60
C ALA A 191 -2.91 11.97 -13.61
N GLU A 192 -2.22 12.98 -13.10
CA GLU A 192 -1.10 12.87 -12.18
C GLU A 192 -1.47 12.07 -10.90
N ALA A 193 -2.64 12.37 -10.32
CA ALA A 193 -3.15 11.66 -9.16
C ALA A 193 -3.41 10.17 -9.45
N ARG A 194 -4.09 9.90 -10.56
CA ARG A 194 -4.42 8.52 -10.98
C ARG A 194 -3.19 7.73 -11.37
N ASN A 195 -2.26 8.34 -12.09
CA ASN A 195 -1.00 7.72 -12.46
C ASN A 195 -0.17 7.36 -11.23
N SER A 196 -0.08 8.26 -10.24
CA SER A 196 0.65 7.98 -9.00
C SER A 196 0.10 6.76 -8.26
N ILE A 197 -1.22 6.64 -8.10
CA ILE A 197 -1.85 5.44 -7.53
C ILE A 197 -1.59 4.23 -8.41
N GLY A 198 -1.82 4.35 -9.74
CA GLY A 198 -1.69 3.26 -10.70
C GLY A 198 -0.29 2.67 -10.73
N ILE A 199 0.75 3.50 -10.78
CA ILE A 199 2.15 3.07 -10.79
C ILE A 199 2.50 2.31 -9.50
N VAL A 200 2.13 2.85 -8.33
CA VAL A 200 2.38 2.20 -7.03
C VAL A 200 1.71 0.82 -6.98
N LEU A 201 0.45 0.72 -7.42
CA LEU A 201 -0.29 -0.53 -7.37
C LEU A 201 0.25 -1.55 -8.38
N VAL A 202 0.45 -1.16 -9.63
CA VAL A 202 0.96 -2.05 -10.69
C VAL A 202 2.36 -2.55 -10.36
N ALA A 203 3.28 -1.63 -10.06
CA ALA A 203 4.66 -1.95 -9.72
C ALA A 203 4.78 -2.75 -8.42
N GLY A 204 4.11 -2.27 -7.37
CA GLY A 204 4.11 -2.94 -6.07
C GLY A 204 3.49 -4.33 -6.11
N MET A 205 2.40 -4.52 -6.86
CA MET A 205 1.80 -5.85 -7.07
C MET A 205 2.70 -6.77 -7.89
N ALA A 206 3.29 -6.29 -8.98
CA ALA A 206 4.16 -7.12 -9.81
C ALA A 206 5.39 -7.61 -9.03
N VAL A 207 6.14 -6.69 -8.46
CA VAL A 207 7.34 -6.99 -7.68
C VAL A 207 6.98 -7.72 -6.39
N GLY A 208 5.98 -7.22 -5.65
CA GLY A 208 5.54 -7.79 -4.39
C GLY A 208 5.03 -9.23 -4.53
N THR A 209 4.25 -9.54 -5.57
CA THR A 209 3.78 -10.91 -5.82
C THR A 209 4.94 -11.84 -6.13
N LEU A 210 5.88 -11.41 -6.99
CA LEU A 210 7.07 -12.19 -7.31
C LEU A 210 7.87 -12.52 -6.05
N PHE A 211 8.20 -11.51 -5.26
CA PHE A 211 8.96 -11.71 -4.02
C PHE A 211 8.18 -12.51 -2.98
N THR A 212 6.89 -12.28 -2.82
CA THR A 212 6.04 -13.03 -1.87
C THR A 212 6.08 -14.53 -2.19
N LEU A 213 6.02 -14.93 -3.44
CA LEU A 213 6.07 -16.34 -3.83
C LEU A 213 7.38 -17.04 -3.45
N PHE A 214 8.51 -16.33 -3.46
CA PHE A 214 9.82 -16.88 -3.12
C PHE A 214 10.21 -16.68 -1.65
N VAL A 215 9.93 -15.51 -1.11
CA VAL A 215 10.39 -15.13 0.24
C VAL A 215 9.44 -15.63 1.32
N LEU A 216 8.11 -15.59 1.07
CA LEU A 216 7.13 -16.03 2.06
C LEU A 216 7.34 -17.48 2.53
N PRO A 217 7.63 -18.47 1.66
CA PRO A 217 7.93 -19.83 2.12
C PRO A 217 9.12 -19.90 3.07
N SER A 218 10.16 -19.11 2.83
CA SER A 218 11.35 -19.05 3.68
C SER A 218 11.04 -18.40 5.04
N VAL A 219 10.32 -17.27 5.03
CA VAL A 219 9.89 -16.60 6.26
C VAL A 219 8.95 -17.49 7.07
N TYR A 220 8.03 -18.19 6.40
CA TYR A 220 7.14 -19.15 7.06
C TYR A 220 7.91 -20.28 7.73
N HIS A 221 8.88 -20.85 7.04
CA HIS A 221 9.71 -21.93 7.61
C HIS A 221 10.46 -21.47 8.88
N LEU A 222 10.95 -20.23 8.90
CA LEU A 222 11.70 -19.69 10.03
C LEU A 222 10.81 -19.29 11.21
N LEU A 223 9.71 -18.58 10.96
CA LEU A 223 8.95 -17.87 12.00
C LEU A 223 7.61 -18.53 12.36
N ALA A 224 6.95 -19.26 11.44
CA ALA A 224 5.63 -19.80 11.70
C ALA A 224 5.63 -20.86 12.82
N ALA A 225 4.53 -20.95 13.54
CA ALA A 225 4.33 -22.00 14.53
C ALA A 225 4.22 -23.38 13.86
N THR A 226 4.67 -24.41 14.55
CA THR A 226 4.41 -25.79 14.14
C THR A 226 3.04 -26.19 14.67
N HIS A 227 2.11 -26.48 13.79
CA HIS A 227 0.77 -26.93 14.15
C HIS A 227 0.78 -28.45 14.32
N ARG A 228 0.15 -28.91 15.40
CA ARG A 228 0.01 -30.35 15.65
C ARG A 228 -1.13 -30.92 14.82
N PRO A 229 -1.05 -32.18 14.37
CA PRO A 229 -2.15 -32.84 13.70
C PRO A 229 -3.41 -32.80 14.58
N ARG A 230 -4.54 -32.51 13.96
CA ARG A 230 -5.83 -32.55 14.62
C ARG A 230 -6.11 -34.02 15.02
N PRO A 231 -6.38 -34.34 16.28
CA PRO A 231 -6.76 -35.70 16.63
C PRO A 231 -8.01 -36.08 15.84
N ALA A 232 -7.97 -37.26 15.20
CA ALA A 232 -9.10 -37.77 14.46
C ALA A 232 -10.35 -37.72 15.33
N SER A 233 -11.44 -37.14 14.83
CA SER A 233 -12.67 -37.07 15.60
C SER A 233 -13.19 -38.45 15.85
N SER A 234 -13.69 -38.71 17.04
CA SER A 234 -14.20 -40.01 17.46
C SER A 234 -15.29 -40.60 16.54
N SER A 235 -15.89 -39.78 15.71
CA SER A 235 -16.85 -40.18 14.67
C SER A 235 -16.21 -40.86 13.45
N GLU A 236 -14.96 -40.51 13.09
CA GLU A 236 -14.25 -41.16 11.97
C GLU A 236 -13.69 -42.54 12.39
N VAL A 237 -13.30 -42.67 13.65
CA VAL A 237 -12.83 -43.95 14.19
C VAL A 237 -13.98 -44.95 14.29
N ALA A 238 -15.20 -44.48 14.58
CA ALA A 238 -16.38 -45.34 14.67
C ALA A 238 -16.88 -45.87 13.31
N SER A 239 -16.62 -45.13 12.21
CA SER A 239 -17.00 -45.57 10.86
C SER A 239 -15.96 -46.47 10.17
N ALA A 240 -14.77 -46.63 10.75
CA ALA A 240 -13.67 -47.42 10.20
C ALA A 240 -13.56 -48.84 10.82
N GLN A 241 -14.46 -49.23 11.75
CA GLN A 241 -14.50 -50.59 12.22
C GLN A 241 -15.31 -51.47 11.26
N PRO A 242 -14.68 -52.45 10.56
CA PRO A 242 -15.42 -53.40 9.75
C PRO A 242 -16.25 -54.31 10.66
N ALA A 243 -17.49 -54.56 10.26
CA ALA A 243 -18.44 -55.47 10.88
C ALA A 243 -17.99 -56.94 10.74
#